data_b119212a2d4ebc9bb82d93f1ba934e7a
#
_entry.id   b119212a2d4ebc9bb82d93f1ba934e7a
#
_cell.length_a   1.000
_cell.length_b   1.000
_cell.length_c   1.000
_cell.angle_alpha   90.00
_cell.angle_beta   90.00
_cell.angle_gamma   90.00
#
_symmetry.space_group_name_H-M   'P 1'
#
loop_
_entity.id
_entity.type
_entity.pdbx_description
1 polymer ?
#
loop_
_entity_poly.entity_id
_entity_poly.type
_entity_poly.pdbx_seq_one_letter_code
_entity_poly.pdbx_strand_id
1 'polypeptide(L)'
;MAAQQKDAEIIELAKGYKNTPWCEEYEKMISGMLYNPVHPKLLEGRHNARGLAYKFNNLDPNTGNYEEIADKRFKLLSEMLGKVGSGTFIEPPFLPDYGSNVSIGKNCFMNFGLTILDTSLVIIGDRVQMGPNVNIYTAGHETSVLSRIKFIEFGHPIRIEDDCWIGGNVVILPGVTIGRGCTVGAGAVVTKSLPPYSIALGAPAKVVKTIQTLEEELEDPNNPYRNMPDHE
;
A
#
# COMPACT_ATOMS: atom_id res chain seq x y z
N MET A 1 9.55 -6.57 -16.04
CA MET A 1 10.06 -5.81 -17.21
C MET A 1 9.28 -4.52 -17.32
N ALA A 2 9.94 -3.45 -17.75
CA ALA A 2 9.29 -2.15 -17.93
C ALA A 2 8.24 -2.18 -19.04
N ALA A 3 7.17 -1.38 -18.86
CA ALA A 3 6.13 -1.17 -19.86
C ALA A 3 6.67 -0.35 -21.05
N GLN A 4 6.05 -0.51 -22.23
CA GLN A 4 6.43 0.20 -23.45
C GLN A 4 5.59 1.45 -23.70
N GLN A 5 4.47 1.61 -23.01
CA GLN A 5 3.53 2.72 -23.17
C GLN A 5 2.93 3.12 -21.84
N LYS A 6 2.41 4.36 -21.77
CA LYS A 6 1.70 4.87 -20.59
C LYS A 6 0.41 4.08 -20.35
N ASP A 7 0.09 3.87 -19.08
CA ASP A 7 -1.15 3.24 -18.62
C ASP A 7 -2.19 4.35 -18.35
N ALA A 8 -3.18 4.44 -19.23
CA ALA A 8 -4.21 5.48 -19.14
C ALA A 8 -5.11 5.30 -17.90
N GLU A 9 -5.38 4.06 -17.46
CA GLU A 9 -6.19 3.78 -16.28
C GLU A 9 -5.47 4.25 -15.01
N ILE A 10 -4.20 3.90 -14.88
CA ILE A 10 -3.37 4.30 -13.72
C ILE A 10 -3.19 5.82 -13.67
N ILE A 11 -2.98 6.47 -14.81
CA ILE A 11 -2.89 7.94 -14.89
C ILE A 11 -4.21 8.60 -14.47
N GLU A 12 -5.35 8.08 -14.93
CA GLU A 12 -6.66 8.63 -14.55
C GLU A 12 -6.95 8.46 -13.06
N LEU A 13 -6.60 7.31 -12.48
CA LEU A 13 -6.68 7.11 -11.02
C LEU A 13 -5.83 8.13 -10.26
N ALA A 14 -4.60 8.35 -10.70
CA ALA A 14 -3.67 9.26 -10.05
C ALA A 14 -4.13 10.73 -10.09
N LYS A 15 -4.93 11.15 -11.08
CA LYS A 15 -5.53 12.51 -11.12
C LYS A 15 -6.46 12.77 -9.93
N GLY A 16 -7.04 11.74 -9.36
CA GLY A 16 -7.86 11.84 -8.15
C GLY A 16 -7.06 11.89 -6.85
N TYR A 17 -5.71 11.83 -6.90
CA TYR A 17 -4.84 11.83 -5.72
C TYR A 17 -4.28 13.21 -5.45
N LYS A 18 -4.01 13.50 -4.16
CA LYS A 18 -3.41 14.76 -3.72
C LYS A 18 -1.89 14.72 -3.85
N ASN A 19 -1.28 15.90 -3.98
CA ASN A 19 0.17 16.11 -3.88
C ASN A 19 1.03 15.33 -4.89
N THR A 20 0.44 14.87 -5.97
CA THR A 20 1.15 14.14 -7.02
C THR A 20 2.13 15.07 -7.75
N PRO A 21 3.39 14.65 -7.97
CA PRO A 21 4.43 15.48 -8.60
C PRO A 21 4.30 15.47 -10.14
N TRP A 22 3.18 15.94 -10.69
CA TRP A 22 2.84 15.87 -12.12
C TRP A 22 3.94 16.38 -13.04
N CYS A 23 4.43 15.49 -13.88
CA CYS A 23 5.36 15.75 -15.00
C CYS A 23 5.39 14.51 -15.91
N GLU A 24 6.06 14.61 -17.04
CA GLU A 24 6.22 13.49 -17.99
C GLU A 24 6.87 12.26 -17.34
N GLU A 25 7.91 12.47 -16.53
CA GLU A 25 8.58 11.37 -15.82
C GLU A 25 7.70 10.73 -14.74
N TYR A 26 6.78 11.49 -14.12
CA TYR A 26 5.79 10.93 -13.19
C TYR A 26 4.80 10.00 -13.89
N GLU A 27 4.26 10.40 -15.04
CA GLU A 27 3.34 9.56 -15.81
C GLU A 27 4.01 8.27 -16.29
N LYS A 28 5.28 8.33 -16.73
CA LYS A 28 6.07 7.14 -17.05
C LYS A 28 6.27 6.25 -15.82
N MET A 29 6.66 6.84 -14.69
CA MET A 29 6.93 6.17 -13.43
C MET A 29 5.75 5.32 -12.98
N ILE A 30 4.56 5.92 -12.87
CA ILE A 30 3.36 5.22 -12.39
C ILE A 30 2.81 4.20 -13.41
N SER A 31 3.11 4.38 -14.69
CA SER A 31 2.72 3.49 -15.78
C SER A 31 3.64 2.28 -15.97
N GLY A 32 4.68 2.13 -15.16
CA GLY A 32 5.61 1.02 -15.29
C GLY A 32 6.67 1.19 -16.38
N MET A 33 6.77 2.36 -16.99
CA MET A 33 7.79 2.67 -17.98
C MET A 33 9.13 3.01 -17.32
N LEU A 34 10.21 2.90 -18.08
CA LEU A 34 11.50 3.44 -17.66
C LEU A 34 11.42 4.95 -17.54
N TYR A 35 11.89 5.48 -16.42
CA TYR A 35 11.82 6.90 -16.11
C TYR A 35 13.12 7.39 -15.44
N ASN A 36 13.30 8.71 -15.37
CA ASN A 36 14.41 9.35 -14.68
C ASN A 36 14.04 9.68 -13.22
N PRO A 37 14.50 8.90 -12.21
CA PRO A 37 14.15 9.08 -10.80
C PRO A 37 14.73 10.34 -10.16
N VAL A 38 15.70 10.99 -10.83
CA VAL A 38 16.32 12.25 -10.35
C VAL A 38 15.72 13.50 -11.00
N HIS A 39 14.58 13.38 -11.69
CA HIS A 39 13.84 14.54 -12.19
C HIS A 39 13.45 15.47 -11.03
N PRO A 40 13.66 16.82 -11.14
CA PRO A 40 13.47 17.74 -10.02
C PRO A 40 12.12 17.63 -9.29
N LYS A 41 11.00 17.52 -10.04
CA LYS A 41 9.67 17.34 -9.43
C LYS A 41 9.52 16.05 -8.64
N LEU A 42 10.16 14.97 -9.08
CA LEU A 42 10.13 13.69 -8.35
C LEU A 42 10.97 13.77 -7.07
N LEU A 43 12.13 14.42 -7.13
CA LEU A 43 12.96 14.68 -5.95
C LEU A 43 12.23 15.55 -4.92
N GLU A 44 11.55 16.60 -5.36
CA GLU A 44 10.72 17.46 -4.50
C GLU A 44 9.57 16.67 -3.86
N GLY A 45 8.87 15.84 -4.62
CA GLY A 45 7.80 14.97 -4.09
C GLY A 45 8.29 14.08 -2.95
N ARG A 46 9.41 13.39 -3.13
CA ARG A 46 10.03 12.57 -2.07
C ARG A 46 10.50 13.40 -0.88
N HIS A 47 11.08 14.57 -1.11
CA HIS A 47 11.49 15.46 -0.04
C HIS A 47 10.30 15.87 0.83
N ASN A 48 9.20 16.28 0.22
CA ASN A 48 7.98 16.67 0.93
C ASN A 48 7.38 15.52 1.73
N ALA A 49 7.32 14.31 1.14
CA ALA A 49 6.85 13.11 1.83
C ALA A 49 7.68 12.79 3.07
N ARG A 50 9.03 12.89 2.98
CA ARG A 50 9.92 12.67 4.12
C ARG A 50 9.69 13.69 5.24
N GLY A 51 9.40 14.95 4.91
CA GLY A 51 9.06 15.98 5.88
C GLY A 51 7.77 15.67 6.64
N LEU A 52 6.73 15.19 5.93
CA LEU A 52 5.46 14.78 6.55
C LEU A 52 5.61 13.48 7.36
N ALA A 53 6.33 12.49 6.83
CA ALA A 53 6.62 11.24 7.54
C ALA A 53 7.41 11.50 8.84
N TYR A 54 8.38 12.43 8.82
CA TYR A 54 9.08 12.84 10.03
C TYR A 54 8.12 13.41 11.08
N LYS A 55 7.22 14.33 10.71
CA LYS A 55 6.22 14.89 11.62
C LYS A 55 5.30 13.82 12.19
N PHE A 56 4.82 12.89 11.35
CA PHE A 56 3.96 11.78 11.74
C PHE A 56 4.65 10.85 12.74
N ASN A 57 5.87 10.41 12.41
CA ASN A 57 6.60 9.43 13.20
C ASN A 57 7.14 9.97 14.54
N ASN A 58 7.31 11.29 14.63
CA ASN A 58 7.83 11.96 15.83
C ASN A 58 6.77 12.77 16.58
N LEU A 59 5.49 12.56 16.30
CA LEU A 59 4.42 13.17 17.07
C LEU A 59 4.45 12.62 18.52
N ASP A 60 4.72 13.49 19.47
CA ASP A 60 4.78 13.10 20.90
C ASP A 60 3.39 12.74 21.42
N PRO A 61 3.15 11.49 21.84
CA PRO A 61 1.86 11.05 22.36
C PRO A 61 1.46 11.73 23.68
N ASN A 62 2.42 12.36 24.38
CA ASN A 62 2.15 13.06 25.64
C ASN A 62 1.60 14.49 25.44
N THR A 63 1.45 14.96 24.20
CA THR A 63 0.93 16.32 23.88
C THR A 63 -0.60 16.40 23.74
N GLY A 64 -1.32 15.36 24.13
CA GLY A 64 -2.76 15.29 24.09
C GLY A 64 -3.30 13.97 24.64
N ASN A 65 -4.62 13.84 24.68
CA ASN A 65 -5.25 12.55 24.95
C ASN A 65 -5.23 11.65 23.69
N TYR A 66 -5.72 10.41 23.83
CA TYR A 66 -5.70 9.44 22.74
C TYR A 66 -6.42 9.97 21.47
N GLU A 67 -7.61 10.54 21.63
CA GLU A 67 -8.43 11.02 20.51
C GLU A 67 -7.74 12.19 19.79
N GLU A 68 -7.21 13.16 20.53
CA GLU A 68 -6.48 14.30 19.98
C GLU A 68 -5.23 13.87 19.20
N ILE A 69 -4.52 12.86 19.70
CA ILE A 69 -3.33 12.32 19.02
C ILE A 69 -3.74 11.54 17.76
N ALA A 70 -4.81 10.75 17.82
CA ALA A 70 -5.34 10.03 16.66
C ALA A 70 -5.77 11.01 15.55
N ASP A 71 -6.49 12.09 15.89
CA ASP A 71 -6.89 13.12 14.94
C ASP A 71 -5.70 13.85 14.31
N LYS A 72 -4.69 14.20 15.10
CA LYS A 72 -3.45 14.82 14.59
C LYS A 72 -2.73 13.88 13.62
N ARG A 73 -2.64 12.58 13.92
CA ARG A 73 -2.04 11.58 13.03
C ARG A 73 -2.85 11.42 11.75
N PHE A 74 -4.17 11.29 11.84
CA PHE A 74 -5.04 11.17 10.67
C PHE A 74 -4.94 12.40 9.75
N LYS A 75 -4.82 13.60 10.32
CA LYS A 75 -4.58 14.83 9.54
C LYS A 75 -3.26 14.76 8.78
N LEU A 76 -2.16 14.34 9.42
CA LEU A 76 -0.86 14.18 8.78
C LEU A 76 -0.88 13.11 7.68
N LEU A 77 -1.59 11.99 7.89
CA LEU A 77 -1.82 10.97 6.85
C LEU A 77 -2.59 11.58 5.67
N SER A 78 -3.64 12.36 5.94
CA SER A 78 -4.45 13.02 4.89
C SER A 78 -3.68 14.08 4.10
N GLU A 79 -2.63 14.66 4.69
CA GLU A 79 -1.71 15.58 4.01
C GLU A 79 -0.64 14.84 3.21
N MET A 80 -0.24 13.64 3.63
CA MET A 80 0.86 12.87 3.05
C MET A 80 0.40 11.92 1.94
N LEU A 81 -0.74 11.24 2.13
CA LEU A 81 -1.22 10.21 1.21
C LEU A 81 -2.05 10.80 0.06
N GLY A 82 -2.03 10.12 -1.08
CA GLY A 82 -2.89 10.46 -2.21
C GLY A 82 -4.37 10.41 -1.83
N LYS A 83 -4.78 9.37 -1.08
CA LYS A 83 -6.10 9.22 -0.45
C LYS A 83 -5.99 8.44 0.85
N VAL A 84 -6.85 8.75 1.82
CA VAL A 84 -7.07 7.93 3.02
C VAL A 84 -8.53 8.02 3.45
N GLY A 85 -9.14 6.87 3.71
CA GLY A 85 -10.52 6.76 4.19
C GLY A 85 -10.62 6.96 5.71
N SER A 86 -11.83 7.33 6.16
CA SER A 86 -12.13 7.51 7.59
C SER A 86 -11.95 6.21 8.37
N GLY A 87 -11.64 6.29 9.65
CA GLY A 87 -11.42 5.14 10.53
C GLY A 87 -10.11 4.38 10.27
N THR A 88 -9.30 4.82 9.30
CA THR A 88 -8.01 4.19 9.00
C THR A 88 -6.94 4.70 9.95
N PHE A 89 -6.18 3.76 10.51
CA PHE A 89 -5.12 4.01 11.47
C PHE A 89 -3.82 3.32 11.06
N ILE A 90 -2.71 4.05 11.16
CA ILE A 90 -1.36 3.55 10.93
C ILE A 90 -0.52 3.80 12.19
N GLU A 91 0.08 2.75 12.74
CA GLU A 91 1.04 2.88 13.84
C GLU A 91 2.38 3.40 13.34
N PRO A 92 2.99 4.37 14.03
CA PRO A 92 4.33 4.79 13.70
C PRO A 92 5.39 3.75 14.14
N PRO A 93 6.54 3.65 13.44
CA PRO A 93 6.89 4.45 12.27
C PRO A 93 6.23 3.94 10.98
N PHE A 94 5.85 4.89 10.11
CA PHE A 94 5.42 4.66 8.74
C PHE A 94 6.43 5.27 7.77
N LEU A 95 6.84 4.51 6.74
CA LEU A 95 7.96 4.84 5.85
C LEU A 95 7.52 4.80 4.37
N PRO A 96 6.84 5.84 3.87
CA PRO A 96 6.52 5.97 2.44
C PRO A 96 7.71 6.56 1.66
N ASP A 97 7.77 6.33 0.32
CA ASP A 97 8.71 7.05 -0.54
C ASP A 97 8.12 8.38 -1.02
N TYR A 98 6.98 8.38 -1.72
CA TYR A 98 6.24 9.57 -2.15
C TYR A 98 5.01 9.85 -1.27
N GLY A 99 4.35 8.82 -0.75
CA GLY A 99 3.08 8.91 -0.05
C GLY A 99 1.92 9.27 -0.97
N SER A 100 2.11 10.23 -1.88
CA SER A 100 1.09 10.68 -2.83
C SER A 100 0.59 9.60 -3.79
N ASN A 101 1.33 8.51 -3.96
CA ASN A 101 0.92 7.37 -4.79
C ASN A 101 0.18 6.29 -4.00
N VAL A 102 -0.07 6.52 -2.71
CA VAL A 102 -0.77 5.57 -1.84
C VAL A 102 -2.22 6.00 -1.66
N SER A 103 -3.14 5.08 -1.90
CA SER A 103 -4.56 5.19 -1.57
C SER A 103 -4.93 4.09 -0.60
N ILE A 104 -5.55 4.46 0.53
CA ILE A 104 -6.02 3.51 1.55
C ILE A 104 -7.52 3.77 1.78
N GLY A 105 -8.30 2.70 1.82
CA GLY A 105 -9.74 2.73 2.08
C GLY A 105 -10.08 3.09 3.52
N LYS A 106 -11.30 2.76 3.93
CA LYS A 106 -11.86 3.03 5.27
C LYS A 106 -11.56 1.88 6.24
N ASN A 107 -11.53 2.22 7.54
CA ASN A 107 -11.49 1.26 8.64
C ASN A 107 -10.32 0.28 8.52
N CYS A 108 -9.18 0.74 8.00
CA CYS A 108 -7.97 -0.06 7.89
C CYS A 108 -7.09 0.10 9.13
N PHE A 109 -6.38 -0.97 9.49
CA PHE A 109 -5.37 -0.94 10.55
C PHE A 109 -4.02 -1.44 10.04
N MET A 110 -3.00 -0.61 10.15
CA MET A 110 -1.62 -0.96 9.82
C MET A 110 -0.75 -0.83 11.06
N ASN A 111 -0.04 -1.92 11.37
CA ASN A 111 0.82 -1.99 12.54
C ASN A 111 2.21 -1.36 12.27
N PHE A 112 3.07 -1.34 13.30
CA PHE A 112 4.38 -0.69 13.31
C PHE A 112 5.27 -1.08 12.14
N GLY A 113 6.03 -0.11 11.60
CA GLY A 113 7.09 -0.38 10.64
C GLY A 113 6.60 -0.65 9.21
N LEU A 114 5.37 -0.22 8.87
CA LEU A 114 4.91 -0.29 7.49
C LEU A 114 5.84 0.51 6.57
N THR A 115 6.40 -0.16 5.56
CA THR A 115 7.25 0.45 4.54
C THR A 115 6.61 0.33 3.17
N ILE A 116 6.43 1.45 2.46
CA ILE A 116 5.84 1.49 1.11
C ILE A 116 6.78 2.25 0.17
N LEU A 117 7.43 1.53 -0.75
CA LEU A 117 8.13 2.16 -1.88
C LEU A 117 7.13 2.36 -3.02
N ASP A 118 6.42 3.47 -2.97
CA ASP A 118 5.34 3.82 -3.87
C ASP A 118 5.82 4.55 -5.13
N THR A 119 6.76 3.95 -5.84
CA THR A 119 7.17 4.38 -7.18
C THR A 119 6.01 4.33 -8.17
N SER A 120 5.12 3.34 -8.08
CA SER A 120 3.82 3.33 -8.75
C SER A 120 2.69 3.28 -7.72
N LEU A 121 1.43 3.25 -8.17
CA LEU A 121 0.30 3.33 -7.25
C LEU A 121 0.22 2.10 -6.34
N VAL A 122 -0.03 2.35 -5.06
CA VAL A 122 -0.43 1.34 -4.07
C VAL A 122 -1.88 1.63 -3.68
N ILE A 123 -2.77 0.71 -4.04
CA ILE A 123 -4.21 0.84 -3.86
C ILE A 123 -4.65 -0.20 -2.85
N ILE A 124 -5.07 0.25 -1.67
CA ILE A 124 -5.52 -0.59 -0.56
C ILE A 124 -7.00 -0.32 -0.34
N GLY A 125 -7.80 -1.37 -0.34
CA GLY A 125 -9.24 -1.34 -0.13
C GLY A 125 -9.65 -1.05 1.32
N ASP A 126 -10.91 -1.30 1.62
CA ASP A 126 -11.50 -1.07 2.94
C ASP A 126 -11.21 -2.24 3.91
N ARG A 127 -11.17 -1.97 5.22
CA ARG A 127 -11.05 -2.98 6.30
C ARG A 127 -9.82 -3.89 6.18
N VAL A 128 -8.77 -3.42 5.52
CA VAL A 128 -7.50 -4.16 5.42
C VAL A 128 -6.73 -4.03 6.74
N GLN A 129 -6.26 -5.17 7.24
CA GLN A 129 -5.46 -5.22 8.46
C GLN A 129 -4.04 -5.73 8.13
N MET A 130 -3.03 -5.03 8.64
CA MET A 130 -1.63 -5.41 8.43
C MET A 130 -0.90 -5.57 9.76
N GLY A 131 -0.16 -6.66 9.89
CA GLY A 131 0.78 -6.89 11.00
C GLY A 131 2.01 -5.98 10.90
N PRO A 132 2.92 -6.07 11.91
CA PRO A 132 4.11 -5.22 11.91
C PRO A 132 5.10 -5.56 10.79
N ASN A 133 5.87 -4.54 10.37
CA ASN A 133 6.95 -4.66 9.38
C ASN A 133 6.49 -5.21 8.02
N VAL A 134 5.29 -4.88 7.58
CA VAL A 134 4.85 -5.18 6.21
C VAL A 134 5.59 -4.27 5.23
N ASN A 135 6.05 -4.85 4.12
CA ASN A 135 6.81 -4.16 3.10
C ASN A 135 6.12 -4.27 1.74
N ILE A 136 5.82 -3.15 1.12
CA ILE A 136 5.13 -3.06 -0.18
C ILE A 136 6.06 -2.34 -1.15
N TYR A 137 6.53 -3.05 -2.18
CA TYR A 137 7.52 -2.52 -3.12
C TYR A 137 6.94 -2.51 -4.52
N THR A 138 6.60 -1.32 -5.03
CA THR A 138 6.20 -1.16 -6.44
C THR A 138 7.40 -0.96 -7.37
N ALA A 139 8.55 -0.56 -6.80
CA ALA A 139 9.79 -0.28 -7.54
C ALA A 139 10.44 -1.55 -8.10
N GLY A 140 11.01 -1.44 -9.28
CA GLY A 140 11.78 -2.48 -9.92
C GLY A 140 12.93 -1.92 -10.76
N HIS A 141 13.96 -2.74 -10.93
CA HIS A 141 15.10 -2.47 -11.80
C HIS A 141 15.26 -3.56 -12.84
N GLU A 142 15.73 -3.20 -14.02
CA GLU A 142 16.14 -4.18 -15.00
C GLU A 142 17.32 -4.99 -14.49
N THR A 143 17.43 -6.26 -14.91
CA THR A 143 18.55 -7.12 -14.54
C THR A 143 19.87 -6.73 -15.21
N SER A 144 19.82 -5.91 -16.26
CA SER A 144 20.97 -5.34 -16.92
C SER A 144 21.81 -4.46 -15.99
N VAL A 145 23.10 -4.75 -15.89
CA VAL A 145 24.05 -3.92 -15.11
C VAL A 145 24.14 -2.51 -15.71
N LEU A 146 24.11 -2.38 -17.05
CA LEU A 146 24.18 -1.09 -17.71
C LEU A 146 22.97 -0.19 -17.38
N SER A 147 21.76 -0.77 -17.29
CA SER A 147 20.55 -0.05 -16.88
C SER A 147 20.69 0.53 -15.47
N ARG A 148 21.21 -0.25 -14.53
CA ARG A 148 21.44 0.21 -13.14
C ARG A 148 22.52 1.27 -13.02
N ILE A 149 23.59 1.19 -13.81
CA ILE A 149 24.63 2.24 -13.89
C ILE A 149 24.03 3.57 -14.39
N LYS A 150 23.01 3.52 -15.24
CA LYS A 150 22.29 4.70 -15.73
C LYS A 150 21.17 5.18 -14.81
N PHE A 151 21.00 4.58 -13.63
CA PHE A 151 19.95 4.93 -12.64
C PHE A 151 18.54 4.91 -13.23
N ILE A 152 18.25 3.94 -14.11
CA ILE A 152 16.92 3.81 -14.72
C ILE A 152 16.09 2.81 -13.90
N GLU A 153 14.88 3.22 -13.57
CA GLU A 153 13.91 2.46 -12.77
C GLU A 153 12.57 2.33 -13.50
N PHE A 154 11.72 1.45 -12.99
CA PHE A 154 10.30 1.37 -13.33
C PHE A 154 9.49 0.95 -12.09
N GLY A 155 8.18 1.17 -12.10
CA GLY A 155 7.31 0.75 -11.01
C GLY A 155 6.05 0.10 -11.52
N HIS A 156 5.59 -1.00 -10.91
CA HIS A 156 4.29 -1.59 -11.22
C HIS A 156 3.32 -1.43 -10.06
N PRO A 157 2.05 -1.06 -10.33
CA PRO A 157 1.08 -0.82 -9.27
C PRO A 157 0.79 -2.10 -8.48
N ILE A 158 0.47 -1.92 -7.19
CA ILE A 158 0.05 -3.00 -6.30
C ILE A 158 -1.38 -2.69 -5.85
N ARG A 159 -2.23 -3.73 -5.84
CA ARG A 159 -3.60 -3.67 -5.32
C ARG A 159 -3.76 -4.67 -4.18
N ILE A 160 -4.36 -4.23 -3.09
CA ILE A 160 -4.82 -5.08 -1.98
C ILE A 160 -6.30 -4.77 -1.83
N GLU A 161 -7.14 -5.73 -2.17
CA GLU A 161 -8.58 -5.53 -2.13
C GLU A 161 -9.12 -5.57 -0.69
N ASP A 162 -10.42 -5.33 -0.53
CA ASP A 162 -11.07 -5.23 0.76
C ASP A 162 -10.89 -6.49 1.62
N ASP A 163 -11.04 -6.33 2.93
CA ASP A 163 -11.16 -7.42 3.90
C ASP A 163 -9.92 -8.32 4.02
N CYS A 164 -8.76 -7.88 3.55
CA CYS A 164 -7.52 -8.67 3.60
C CYS A 164 -6.83 -8.57 4.97
N TRP A 165 -6.26 -9.70 5.40
CA TRP A 165 -5.31 -9.72 6.52
C TRP A 165 -3.90 -10.08 6.04
N ILE A 166 -2.97 -9.16 6.25
CA ILE A 166 -1.55 -9.30 5.87
C ILE A 166 -0.73 -9.49 7.13
N GLY A 167 -0.18 -10.67 7.32
CA GLY A 167 0.65 -11.00 8.49
C GLY A 167 1.93 -10.16 8.59
N GLY A 168 2.53 -10.13 9.77
CA GLY A 168 3.77 -9.39 9.99
C GLY A 168 4.94 -9.88 9.13
N ASN A 169 5.86 -8.97 8.79
CA ASN A 169 7.05 -9.22 7.95
C ASN A 169 6.72 -9.76 6.54
N VAL A 170 5.52 -9.55 6.03
CA VAL A 170 5.16 -9.88 4.65
C VAL A 170 5.83 -8.89 3.71
N VAL A 171 6.32 -9.40 2.57
CA VAL A 171 6.84 -8.60 1.46
C VAL A 171 5.96 -8.79 0.24
N ILE A 172 5.46 -7.68 -0.35
CA ILE A 172 4.64 -7.68 -1.56
C ILE A 172 5.44 -7.06 -2.70
N LEU A 173 5.61 -7.82 -3.80
CA LEU A 173 6.43 -7.42 -4.94
C LEU A 173 5.62 -6.65 -6.01
N PRO A 174 6.32 -5.94 -6.92
CA PRO A 174 5.69 -5.08 -7.93
C PRO A 174 4.67 -5.83 -8.80
N GLY A 175 3.55 -5.18 -9.10
CA GLY A 175 2.51 -5.69 -10.00
C GLY A 175 1.57 -6.74 -9.39
N VAL A 176 1.65 -6.97 -8.07
CA VAL A 176 0.79 -7.94 -7.38
C VAL A 176 -0.58 -7.35 -7.09
N THR A 177 -1.62 -8.15 -7.34
CA THR A 177 -2.97 -7.94 -6.80
C THR A 177 -3.27 -9.02 -5.77
N ILE A 178 -3.63 -8.62 -4.54
CA ILE A 178 -4.16 -9.51 -3.51
C ILE A 178 -5.67 -9.36 -3.53
N GLY A 179 -6.38 -10.41 -3.93
CA GLY A 179 -7.84 -10.41 -4.04
C GLY A 179 -8.52 -10.28 -2.68
N ARG A 180 -9.79 -9.86 -2.70
CA ARG A 180 -10.63 -9.61 -1.52
C ARG A 180 -10.62 -10.79 -0.55
N GLY A 181 -10.62 -10.50 0.76
CA GLY A 181 -10.74 -11.49 1.81
C GLY A 181 -9.54 -12.43 1.95
N CYS A 182 -8.39 -12.11 1.33
CA CYS A 182 -7.19 -12.92 1.43
C CYS A 182 -6.54 -12.82 2.80
N THR A 183 -5.99 -13.94 3.26
CA THR A 183 -5.07 -14.02 4.40
C THR A 183 -3.67 -14.35 3.89
N VAL A 184 -2.70 -13.48 4.17
CA VAL A 184 -1.29 -13.71 3.85
C VAL A 184 -0.53 -13.94 5.15
N GLY A 185 0.01 -15.14 5.33
CA GLY A 185 0.69 -15.51 6.56
C GLY A 185 2.00 -14.77 6.79
N ALA A 186 2.36 -14.58 8.06
CA ALA A 186 3.54 -13.84 8.45
C ALA A 186 4.83 -14.37 7.78
N GLY A 187 5.71 -13.44 7.39
CA GLY A 187 6.97 -13.75 6.71
C GLY A 187 6.83 -14.21 5.25
N ALA A 188 5.64 -14.18 4.67
CA ALA A 188 5.45 -14.56 3.27
C ALA A 188 6.04 -13.52 2.30
N VAL A 189 6.50 -13.98 1.14
CA VAL A 189 6.94 -13.13 0.02
C VAL A 189 5.98 -13.33 -1.15
N VAL A 190 5.09 -12.36 -1.36
CA VAL A 190 4.06 -12.41 -2.40
C VAL A 190 4.66 -11.95 -3.73
N THR A 191 4.94 -12.90 -4.60
CA THR A 191 5.60 -12.68 -5.90
C THR A 191 4.63 -12.75 -7.09
N LYS A 192 3.38 -13.16 -6.85
CA LYS A 192 2.31 -13.30 -7.85
C LYS A 192 0.97 -12.93 -7.22
N SER A 193 0.05 -12.46 -8.04
CA SER A 193 -1.31 -12.15 -7.58
C SER A 193 -2.00 -13.36 -6.97
N LEU A 194 -2.81 -13.08 -5.94
CA LEU A 194 -3.58 -14.07 -5.20
C LEU A 194 -5.07 -13.93 -5.55
N PRO A 195 -5.76 -15.03 -5.87
CA PRO A 195 -7.21 -14.99 -6.08
C PRO A 195 -7.94 -14.64 -4.77
N PRO A 196 -9.17 -14.07 -4.85
CA PRO A 196 -9.95 -13.73 -3.67
C PRO A 196 -10.15 -14.91 -2.72
N TYR A 197 -10.35 -14.61 -1.44
CA TYR A 197 -10.66 -15.58 -0.39
C TYR A 197 -9.64 -16.71 -0.26
N SER A 198 -8.37 -16.38 -0.42
CA SER A 198 -7.26 -17.34 -0.36
C SER A 198 -6.41 -17.16 0.90
N ILE A 199 -5.93 -18.25 1.44
CA ILE A 199 -4.84 -18.27 2.43
C ILE A 199 -3.55 -18.58 1.68
N ALA A 200 -2.57 -17.67 1.76
CA ALA A 200 -1.26 -17.81 1.12
C ALA A 200 -0.13 -17.74 2.14
N LEU A 201 0.82 -18.66 2.05
CA LEU A 201 1.95 -18.81 2.98
C LEU A 201 3.27 -19.00 2.24
N GLY A 202 4.37 -18.62 2.88
CA GLY A 202 5.74 -18.97 2.50
C GLY A 202 6.44 -17.97 1.58
N ALA A 203 7.67 -18.31 1.20
CA ALA A 203 8.54 -17.51 0.32
C ALA A 203 9.11 -18.41 -0.80
N PRO A 204 8.63 -18.32 -2.06
CA PRO A 204 7.51 -17.48 -2.49
C PRO A 204 6.15 -17.95 -1.92
N ALA A 205 5.23 -17.00 -1.73
CA ALA A 205 3.89 -17.29 -1.21
C ALA A 205 3.12 -18.19 -2.18
N LYS A 206 2.46 -19.21 -1.62
CA LYS A 206 1.60 -20.14 -2.36
C LYS A 206 0.24 -20.20 -1.69
N VAL A 207 -0.83 -20.24 -2.47
CA VAL A 207 -2.17 -20.52 -1.99
C VAL A 207 -2.21 -21.95 -1.44
N VAL A 208 -2.56 -22.07 -0.16
CA VAL A 208 -2.66 -23.34 0.55
C VAL A 208 -4.10 -23.76 0.83
N LYS A 209 -5.02 -22.78 0.82
CA LYS A 209 -6.45 -23.00 1.08
C LYS A 209 -7.28 -21.88 0.47
N THR A 210 -8.48 -22.17 0.03
CA THR A 210 -9.57 -21.22 -0.22
C THR A 210 -10.53 -21.26 0.97
N ILE A 211 -11.05 -20.11 1.39
CA ILE A 211 -12.02 -19.95 2.47
C ILE A 211 -13.38 -19.54 1.93
N GLN A 212 -14.40 -19.57 2.75
CA GLN A 212 -15.74 -19.08 2.42
C GLN A 212 -15.69 -17.60 2.05
N THR A 213 -16.58 -17.19 1.15
CA THR A 213 -16.83 -15.77 0.87
C THR A 213 -17.60 -15.14 2.05
N LEU A 214 -17.64 -13.82 2.11
CA LEU A 214 -18.42 -13.13 3.14
C LEU A 214 -19.91 -13.50 3.08
N GLU A 215 -20.44 -13.64 1.87
CA GLU A 215 -21.82 -14.04 1.63
C GLU A 215 -22.08 -15.44 2.18
N GLU A 216 -21.20 -16.40 1.91
CA GLU A 216 -21.29 -17.78 2.43
C GLU A 216 -21.17 -17.82 3.96
N GLU A 217 -20.29 -17.01 4.57
CA GLU A 217 -20.17 -16.90 6.02
C GLU A 217 -21.42 -16.33 6.68
N LEU A 218 -22.05 -15.33 6.06
CA LEU A 218 -23.29 -14.73 6.55
C LEU A 218 -24.47 -15.69 6.45
N GLU A 219 -24.48 -16.61 5.50
CA GLU A 219 -25.50 -17.64 5.34
C GLU A 219 -25.27 -18.88 6.24
N ASP A 220 -24.03 -19.11 6.69
CA ASP A 220 -23.70 -20.27 7.54
C ASP A 220 -24.28 -20.13 8.96
N PRO A 221 -25.28 -20.96 9.35
CA PRO A 221 -25.89 -20.89 10.67
C PRO A 221 -24.92 -21.24 11.82
N ASN A 222 -23.79 -21.88 11.52
CA ASN A 222 -22.79 -22.29 12.51
C ASN A 222 -21.66 -21.26 12.64
N ASN A 223 -21.63 -20.19 11.81
CA ASN A 223 -20.63 -19.14 11.93
C ASN A 223 -20.85 -18.35 13.23
N PRO A 224 -19.89 -18.37 14.20
CA PRO A 224 -20.07 -17.73 15.49
C PRO A 224 -20.09 -16.19 15.41
N TYR A 225 -19.59 -15.62 14.32
CA TYR A 225 -19.44 -14.16 14.13
C TYR A 225 -20.66 -13.53 13.44
N ARG A 226 -21.53 -14.32 12.85
CA ARG A 226 -22.67 -13.90 12.04
C ARG A 226 -23.58 -12.86 12.70
N ASN A 227 -23.77 -12.95 14.02
CA ASN A 227 -24.64 -12.06 14.79
C ASN A 227 -23.88 -11.07 15.66
N MET A 228 -22.57 -10.94 15.48
CA MET A 228 -21.80 -9.89 16.17
C MET A 228 -22.08 -8.53 15.52
N PRO A 229 -22.18 -7.46 16.32
CA PRO A 229 -22.30 -6.12 15.76
C PRO A 229 -21.05 -5.74 15.00
N ASP A 230 -21.22 -5.03 13.88
CA ASP A 230 -20.10 -4.39 13.20
C ASP A 230 -19.46 -3.34 14.13
N HIS A 231 -18.16 -3.26 14.10
CA HIS A 231 -17.44 -2.15 14.74
C HIS A 231 -17.51 -0.95 13.78
N GLU A 232 -18.24 0.10 14.20
CA GLU A 232 -18.29 1.39 13.51
C GLU A 232 -16.98 2.18 13.65
#